data_40ccb81b470b4956ff7788dace75f270
#
_entry.id   40ccb81b470b4956ff7788dace75f270
#
_cell.length_a   1.000
_cell.length_b   1.000
_cell.length_c   1.000
_cell.angle_alpha   90.00
_cell.angle_beta   90.00
_cell.angle_gamma   90.00
#
_symmetry.space_group_name_H-M   'P 1'
#
loop_
_entity.id
_entity.type
_entity.pdbx_description
1 polymer ?
#
loop_
_entity_poly.entity_id
_entity_poly.type
_entity_poly.pdbx_seq_one_letter_code
_entity_poly.pdbx_strand_id
1 'polypeptide(L)'
;MEHLKARLEFLNFITGSPEKPWERVNGRLGLVAQVGCYVISGGGYGGYKLCRITNEGGGQKDITKAGTKLELYELMGAFTEGVMAEKAREHKRWANSLTEEA
;
A
#
# COMPACT_ATOMS: atom_id res chain seq x y z
N MET A 1 12.20 12.45 -0.74
CA MET A 1 11.91 11.10 -0.18
C MET A 1 10.96 11.10 1.02
N GLU A 2 11.04 12.07 1.90
CA GLU A 2 10.18 12.15 3.09
C GLU A 2 8.69 12.20 2.75
N HIS A 3 8.31 12.95 1.71
CA HIS A 3 6.91 13.03 1.27
C HIS A 3 6.38 11.70 0.73
N LEU A 4 7.22 10.97 -0.01
CA LEU A 4 6.86 9.64 -0.51
C LEU A 4 6.69 8.65 0.63
N LYS A 5 7.60 8.71 1.61
CA LYS A 5 7.55 7.84 2.79
C LYS A 5 6.27 8.07 3.59
N ALA A 6 5.90 9.34 3.80
CA ALA A 6 4.69 9.68 4.53
C ALA A 6 3.43 9.16 3.81
N ARG A 7 3.38 9.30 2.48
CA ARG A 7 2.26 8.76 1.69
C ARG A 7 2.21 7.24 1.74
N LEU A 8 3.37 6.59 1.73
CA LEU A 8 3.46 5.14 1.82
C LEU A 8 2.94 4.64 3.17
N GLU A 9 3.33 5.27 4.25
CA GLU A 9 2.87 4.94 5.60
C GLU A 9 1.36 5.10 5.70
N PHE A 10 0.83 6.19 5.17
CA PHE A 10 -0.60 6.44 5.16
C PHE A 10 -1.35 5.40 4.34
N LEU A 11 -0.83 5.02 3.18
CA LEU A 11 -1.43 3.99 2.34
C LEU A 11 -1.50 2.64 3.07
N ASN A 12 -0.41 2.23 3.70
CA ASN A 12 -0.40 0.99 4.48
C ASN A 12 -1.39 1.05 5.64
N PHE A 13 -1.53 2.21 6.27
CA PHE A 13 -2.48 2.40 7.36
C PHE A 13 -3.93 2.26 6.89
N ILE A 14 -4.33 2.96 5.83
CA ILE A 14 -5.73 2.96 5.38
C ILE A 14 -6.16 1.64 4.75
N THR A 15 -5.22 0.87 4.22
CA THR A 15 -5.52 -0.46 3.64
C THR A 15 -5.47 -1.58 4.66
N GLY A 16 -5.08 -1.28 5.91
CA GLY A 16 -4.87 -2.31 6.92
C GLY A 16 -3.70 -3.22 6.60
N SER A 17 -2.77 -2.77 5.76
CA SER A 17 -1.58 -3.53 5.36
C SER A 17 -0.50 -3.47 6.44
N PRO A 18 0.45 -4.43 6.44
CA PRO A 18 1.55 -4.37 7.38
C PRO A 18 2.32 -3.05 7.29
N GLU A 19 2.69 -2.50 8.43
CA GLU A 19 3.40 -1.23 8.52
C GLU A 19 4.84 -1.32 8.03
N LYS A 20 5.47 -2.46 8.31
CA LYS A 20 6.88 -2.71 7.95
C LYS A 20 6.96 -3.83 6.93
N PRO A 21 7.84 -3.68 5.90
CA PRO A 21 7.96 -4.71 4.87
C PRO A 21 8.66 -5.99 5.34
N TRP A 22 9.50 -5.88 6.37
CA TRP A 22 10.25 -7.02 6.91
C TRP A 22 10.17 -7.01 8.43
N GLU A 23 9.85 -8.18 9.02
CA GLU A 23 9.78 -8.33 10.46
C GLU A 23 10.31 -9.70 10.89
N ARG A 24 10.76 -9.78 12.14
CA ARG A 24 11.11 -11.06 12.76
C ARG A 24 9.84 -11.76 13.20
N VAL A 25 9.75 -13.03 12.88
CA VAL A 25 8.62 -13.88 13.27
C VAL A 25 9.15 -14.99 14.17
N ASN A 26 8.47 -15.25 15.27
CA ASN A 26 8.86 -16.32 16.19
C ASN A 26 8.93 -17.67 15.47
N GLY A 27 10.04 -18.41 15.71
CA GLY A 27 10.26 -19.70 15.10
C GLY A 27 10.86 -19.65 13.69
N ARG A 28 11.12 -18.45 13.16
CA ARG A 28 11.72 -18.27 11.84
C ARG A 28 13.11 -17.63 11.98
N LEU A 29 14.05 -18.07 11.15
CA LEU A 29 15.38 -17.47 11.09
C LEU A 29 15.33 -16.26 10.17
N GLY A 30 15.93 -15.14 10.64
CA GLY A 30 16.02 -13.90 9.87
C GLY A 30 14.70 -13.13 9.79
N LEU A 31 14.65 -12.22 8.82
CA LEU A 31 13.49 -11.38 8.58
C LEU A 31 12.56 -12.04 7.57
N VAL A 32 11.26 -11.92 7.80
CA VAL A 32 10.22 -12.43 6.91
C VAL A 32 9.51 -11.24 6.25
N ALA A 33 9.37 -11.29 4.93
CA ALA A 33 8.63 -10.25 4.20
C ALA A 33 7.15 -10.31 4.59
N GLN A 34 6.57 -9.13 4.83
CA GLN A 34 5.17 -9.02 5.25
C GLN A 34 4.26 -8.90 4.03
N VAL A 35 3.55 -9.97 3.71
CA VAL A 35 2.65 -10.03 2.55
C VAL A 35 1.56 -8.97 2.66
N GLY A 36 1.36 -8.23 1.58
CA GLY A 36 0.38 -7.15 1.51
C GLY A 36 0.94 -5.77 1.82
N CYS A 37 2.17 -5.67 2.32
CA CYS A 37 2.79 -4.36 2.58
C CYS A 37 3.11 -3.66 1.27
N TYR A 38 2.73 -2.39 1.16
CA TYR A 38 3.12 -1.56 0.02
C TYR A 38 4.52 -1.01 0.26
N VAL A 39 5.34 -1.02 -0.78
CA VAL A 39 6.73 -0.56 -0.72
C VAL A 39 7.07 0.27 -1.95
N ILE A 40 8.05 1.15 -1.83
CA ILE A 40 8.58 1.89 -2.97
C ILE A 40 9.86 1.18 -3.42
N SER A 41 9.89 0.83 -4.70
CA SER A 41 11.02 0.14 -5.30
C SER A 41 11.66 1.00 -6.38
N GLY A 42 12.94 0.76 -6.64
CA GLY A 42 13.68 1.45 -7.69
C GLY A 42 14.56 2.56 -7.18
N GLY A 43 14.85 3.49 -8.07
CA GLY A 43 15.83 4.54 -7.89
C GLY A 43 16.84 4.48 -9.02
N GLY A 44 17.71 5.47 -9.11
CA GLY A 44 18.66 5.57 -10.22
C GLY A 44 17.97 5.80 -11.55
N TYR A 45 18.48 5.17 -12.61
CA TYR A 45 17.99 5.41 -13.97
C TYR A 45 16.61 4.82 -14.26
N GLY A 46 16.20 3.79 -13.52
CA GLY A 46 14.92 3.13 -13.74
C GLY A 46 13.71 3.86 -13.16
N GLY A 47 13.96 4.90 -12.34
CA GLY A 47 12.90 5.63 -11.66
C GLY A 47 12.35 4.88 -10.45
N TYR A 48 11.27 5.39 -9.89
CA TYR A 48 10.62 4.88 -8.68
C TYR A 48 9.24 4.33 -9.02
N LYS A 49 8.84 3.25 -8.35
CA LYS A 49 7.51 2.67 -8.54
C LYS A 49 6.95 2.16 -7.20
N LEU A 50 5.63 2.12 -7.10
CA LEU A 50 4.93 1.52 -5.98
C LEU A 50 4.73 0.03 -6.27
N CYS A 51 5.08 -0.80 -5.29
CA CYS A 51 4.94 -2.25 -5.37
C CYS A 51 4.21 -2.76 -4.12
N ARG A 52 3.76 -4.00 -4.18
CA ARG A 52 3.16 -4.68 -3.04
C ARG A 52 3.83 -6.04 -2.85
N ILE A 53 4.16 -6.38 -1.62
CA ILE A 53 4.79 -7.67 -1.31
C ILE A 53 3.74 -8.76 -1.47
N THR A 54 4.07 -9.80 -2.24
CA THR A 54 3.16 -10.89 -2.59
C THR A 54 3.48 -12.22 -1.92
N ASN A 55 4.71 -12.39 -1.39
CA ASN A 55 5.09 -13.61 -0.70
C ASN A 55 6.13 -13.36 0.39
N GLU A 56 6.31 -14.33 1.28
CA GLU A 56 7.25 -14.22 2.41
C GLU A 56 8.72 -14.14 2.00
N GLY A 57 9.04 -14.53 0.79
CA GLY A 57 10.40 -14.42 0.24
C GLY A 57 10.73 -13.03 -0.28
N GLY A 58 9.79 -12.10 -0.26
CA GLY A 58 9.98 -10.72 -0.70
C GLY A 58 9.60 -10.46 -2.15
N GLY A 59 8.90 -11.39 -2.79
CA GLY A 59 8.36 -11.17 -4.14
C GLY A 59 7.43 -9.97 -4.16
N GLN A 60 7.46 -9.19 -5.23
CA GLN A 60 6.71 -7.94 -5.34
C GLN A 60 5.93 -7.89 -6.65
N LYS A 61 4.76 -7.26 -6.57
CA LYS A 61 3.95 -6.94 -7.74
C LYS A 61 3.98 -5.43 -7.96
N ASP A 62 4.21 -5.00 -9.20
CA ASP A 62 4.19 -3.59 -9.56
C ASP A 62 2.75 -3.08 -9.53
N ILE A 63 2.52 -1.99 -8.79
CA ILE A 63 1.23 -1.31 -8.75
C ILE A 63 1.22 -0.13 -9.72
N THR A 64 2.34 0.58 -9.83
CA THR A 64 2.49 1.70 -10.76
C THR A 64 3.64 1.43 -11.71
N LYS A 65 3.70 2.20 -12.80
CA LYS A 65 4.87 2.25 -13.67
C LYS A 65 5.99 3.01 -12.96
N ALA A 66 7.23 2.78 -13.38
CA ALA A 66 8.36 3.54 -12.89
C ALA A 66 8.29 4.98 -13.40
N GLY A 67 8.62 5.93 -12.56
CA GLY A 67 8.61 7.35 -12.90
C GLY A 67 9.45 8.17 -11.93
N THR A 68 9.39 9.49 -12.06
CA THR A 68 10.10 10.39 -11.14
C THR A 68 9.45 10.34 -9.75
N LYS A 69 10.14 10.87 -8.76
CA LYS A 69 9.59 10.98 -7.40
C LYS A 69 8.27 11.76 -7.39
N LEU A 70 8.19 12.84 -8.17
CA LEU A 70 6.97 13.65 -8.25
C LEU A 70 5.83 12.87 -8.90
N GLU A 71 6.12 12.20 -10.02
CA GLU A 71 5.12 11.37 -10.70
C GLU A 71 4.59 10.28 -9.76
N LEU A 72 5.47 9.60 -9.05
CA LEU A 72 5.07 8.57 -8.08
C LEU A 72 4.24 9.17 -6.95
N TYR A 73 4.66 10.33 -6.43
CA TYR A 73 3.92 11.03 -5.37
C TYR A 73 2.48 11.34 -5.79
N GLU A 74 2.30 11.81 -7.02
CA GLU A 74 0.98 12.10 -7.58
C GLU A 74 0.15 10.82 -7.79
N LEU A 75 0.76 9.78 -8.33
CA LEU A 75 0.11 8.49 -8.54
C LEU A 75 -0.33 7.86 -7.21
N MET A 76 0.51 7.92 -6.19
CA MET A 76 0.17 7.42 -4.86
C MET A 76 -0.97 8.21 -4.24
N GLY A 77 -1.01 9.53 -4.46
CA GLY A 77 -2.12 10.37 -4.03
C GLY A 77 -3.43 9.94 -4.64
N ALA A 78 -3.46 9.76 -5.96
CA ALA A 78 -4.64 9.32 -6.69
C ALA A 78 -5.08 7.92 -6.24
N PHE A 79 -4.13 7.00 -6.08
CA PHE A 79 -4.41 5.64 -5.60
C PHE A 79 -5.02 5.66 -4.20
N THR A 80 -4.45 6.46 -3.30
CA THR A 80 -4.95 6.62 -1.93
C THR A 80 -6.36 7.18 -1.92
N GLU A 81 -6.64 8.19 -2.73
CA GLU A 81 -7.98 8.76 -2.87
C GLU A 81 -8.99 7.73 -3.36
N GLY A 82 -8.58 6.88 -4.33
CA GLY A 82 -9.41 5.80 -4.84
C GLY A 82 -9.75 4.78 -3.76
N VAL A 83 -8.78 4.39 -2.93
CA VAL A 83 -8.99 3.47 -1.81
C VAL A 83 -9.96 4.08 -0.79
N MET A 84 -9.76 5.34 -0.44
CA MET A 84 -10.63 6.04 0.51
C MET A 84 -12.07 6.17 -0.02
N ALA A 85 -12.22 6.47 -1.30
CA ALA A 85 -13.54 6.58 -1.94
C ALA A 85 -14.26 5.23 -1.93
N GLU A 86 -13.55 4.14 -2.21
CA GLU A 86 -14.15 2.80 -2.18
C GLU A 86 -14.56 2.40 -0.76
N LYS A 87 -13.76 2.69 0.23
CA LYS A 87 -14.12 2.43 1.64
C LYS A 87 -15.35 3.23 2.07
N ALA A 88 -15.44 4.49 1.67
CA ALA A 88 -16.60 5.33 1.96
C ALA A 88 -17.87 4.78 1.29
N ARG A 89 -17.74 4.28 0.07
CA ARG A 89 -18.83 3.66 -0.69
C ARG A 89 -19.31 2.38 -0.01
N GLU A 90 -18.41 1.54 0.43
CA GLU A 90 -18.73 0.31 1.17
C GLU A 90 -19.45 0.62 2.46
N HIS A 91 -18.97 1.60 3.21
CA HIS A 91 -19.61 2.04 4.45
C HIS A 91 -21.04 2.55 4.21
N LYS A 92 -21.24 3.33 3.15
CA LYS A 92 -22.55 3.85 2.78
C LYS A 92 -23.53 2.73 2.42
N ARG A 93 -23.07 1.73 1.65
CA ARG A 93 -23.90 0.57 1.30
C ARG A 93 -24.31 -0.20 2.56
N TRP A 94 -23.37 -0.41 3.45
CA TRP A 94 -23.64 -1.12 4.71
C TRP A 94 -24.66 -0.37 5.57
N ALA A 95 -24.51 0.94 5.71
CA ALA A 95 -25.44 1.78 6.46
C ALA A 95 -26.86 1.77 5.84
N ASN A 96 -26.95 1.84 4.50
CA ASN A 96 -28.22 1.76 3.79
C ASN A 96 -28.89 0.39 3.96
N SER A 97 -28.11 -0.69 3.95
CA SER A 97 -28.61 -2.04 4.16
C SER A 97 -29.24 -2.18 5.54
N LEU A 98 -28.63 -1.64 6.57
CA LEU A 98 -29.18 -1.64 7.93
C LEU A 98 -30.49 -0.86 8.03
N THR A 99 -30.59 0.25 7.31
CA THR A 99 -31.80 1.09 7.28
C THR A 99 -32.95 0.38 6.59
N GLU A 100 -32.69 -0.34 5.52
CA GLU A 100 -33.70 -1.09 4.75
C GLU A 100 -34.30 -2.27 5.56
N GLU A 101 -33.53 -2.86 6.45
CA GLU A 101 -33.96 -3.97 7.29
C GLU A 101 -34.82 -3.51 8.48
N ALA A 102 -34.76 -2.24 8.78
CA ALA A 102 -35.53 -1.66 9.85
C ALA A 102 -36.95 -1.29 9.38
#